data_f4cd6b736bfa8f882602de161bae467b
#
_entry.id   f4cd6b736bfa8f882602de161bae467b
#
_cell.length_a   1.000
_cell.length_b   1.000
_cell.length_c   1.000
_cell.angle_alpha   90.00
_cell.angle_beta   90.00
_cell.angle_gamma   90.00
#
_symmetry.space_group_name_H-M   'P 1'
#
loop_
_entity.id
_entity.type
_entity.pdbx_description
1 polymer ?
#
loop_
_entity_poly.entity_id
_entity_poly.type
_entity_poly.pdbx_seq_one_letter_code
_entity_poly.pdbx_strand_id
1 'polypeptide(L)'
;MAAIAKVLCVDVTALTGQPYVSELQQDRLAELIRPIREALDLYDLGADPSISPRATAQLVADAETLCHQVRATKLHDAARGLPGVIAEITTAAHRAPSSELWAALASTYRTAHDVSVKLGYFDLSTVALDRMAWAAHRASDPLLGAVRQYMRALVYFREGEYTIGQRLIGSGHGLTEQTPDSRERSAVAGQLHLGASVIAARAEDADLVHAHLDRARSYAEQVGEAVDVHWLSFGPTNVTAHAVSANVELRDYGEALRHAADMRIPADWAVSRASHFYVDIARAQMEAGRSETALKSLLTARQLAPQQTRYHPGAREAIRGLVQQRRRTPDTLDHLAAWVGL
;
A
#
# COMPACT_ATOMS: atom_id res chain seq x y z
N MET A 1 -30.22 6.77 -3.46
CA MET A 1 -29.78 5.36 -3.24
C MET A 1 -28.59 5.29 -2.27
N ALA A 2 -27.47 5.99 -2.48
CA ALA A 2 -26.32 5.93 -1.57
C ALA A 2 -26.63 6.30 -0.10
N ALA A 3 -27.45 7.32 0.16
CA ALA A 3 -27.89 7.70 1.51
C ALA A 3 -28.75 6.60 2.17
N ILE A 4 -29.60 5.93 1.41
CA ILE A 4 -30.43 4.82 1.87
C ILE A 4 -29.57 3.60 2.18
N ALA A 5 -28.63 3.25 1.31
CA ALA A 5 -27.67 2.17 1.52
C ALA A 5 -26.85 2.38 2.81
N LYS A 6 -26.41 3.62 3.05
CA LYS A 6 -25.69 4.00 4.27
C LYS A 6 -26.51 3.83 5.53
N VAL A 7 -27.80 4.23 5.52
CA VAL A 7 -28.72 4.08 6.66
C VAL A 7 -29.02 2.60 6.94
N LEU A 8 -29.12 1.79 5.88
CA LEU A 8 -29.41 0.36 5.98
C LEU A 8 -28.16 -0.50 6.21
N CYS A 9 -26.97 0.09 6.26
CA CYS A 9 -25.69 -0.62 6.36
C CYS A 9 -25.50 -1.72 5.28
N VAL A 10 -26.02 -1.48 4.06
CA VAL A 10 -25.88 -2.38 2.92
C VAL A 10 -25.16 -1.69 1.76
N ASP A 11 -24.57 -2.48 0.87
CA ASP A 11 -23.99 -1.93 -0.37
C ASP A 11 -25.10 -1.39 -1.28
N VAL A 12 -24.80 -0.33 -2.05
CA VAL A 12 -25.75 0.26 -3.00
C VAL A 12 -26.24 -0.76 -4.03
N THR A 13 -25.38 -1.72 -4.39
CA THR A 13 -25.72 -2.82 -5.31
C THR A 13 -26.80 -3.73 -4.77
N ALA A 14 -26.89 -3.92 -3.44
CA ALA A 14 -27.99 -4.67 -2.80
C ALA A 14 -29.35 -3.99 -3.01
N LEU A 15 -29.37 -2.66 -3.14
CA LEU A 15 -30.58 -1.88 -3.39
C LEU A 15 -30.92 -1.75 -4.89
N THR A 16 -29.97 -1.95 -5.77
CA THR A 16 -30.14 -1.80 -7.23
C THR A 16 -30.38 -3.11 -7.96
N GLY A 17 -30.39 -4.24 -7.27
CA GLY A 17 -30.70 -5.56 -7.84
C GLY A 17 -29.57 -6.17 -8.68
N GLN A 18 -28.31 -5.80 -8.45
CA GLN A 18 -27.15 -6.46 -9.04
C GLN A 18 -26.26 -7.17 -7.98
N PRO A 19 -26.79 -7.97 -7.05
CA PRO A 19 -25.99 -8.67 -6.05
C PRO A 19 -25.08 -9.73 -6.66
N TYR A 20 -25.51 -10.38 -7.75
CA TYR A 20 -24.88 -11.57 -8.33
C TYR A 20 -23.44 -11.34 -8.81
N VAL A 21 -23.12 -10.20 -9.41
CA VAL A 21 -21.76 -9.91 -9.91
C VAL A 21 -20.79 -9.53 -8.77
N SER A 22 -21.28 -8.86 -7.74
CA SER A 22 -20.46 -8.53 -6.56
C SER A 22 -20.21 -9.74 -5.66
N GLU A 23 -21.21 -10.63 -5.51
CA GLU A 23 -21.07 -11.89 -4.76
C GLU A 23 -20.07 -12.84 -5.43
N LEU A 24 -20.17 -13.08 -6.74
CA LEU A 24 -19.20 -13.90 -7.48
C LEU A 24 -17.77 -13.35 -7.43
N GLN A 25 -17.60 -12.03 -7.33
CA GLN A 25 -16.29 -11.43 -7.17
C GLN A 25 -15.76 -11.59 -5.74
N GLN A 26 -16.61 -11.48 -4.72
CA GLN A 26 -16.27 -11.73 -3.33
C GLN A 26 -15.89 -13.20 -3.11
N ASP A 27 -16.63 -14.14 -3.68
CA ASP A 27 -16.32 -15.58 -3.58
C ASP A 27 -14.95 -15.89 -4.18
N ARG A 28 -14.65 -15.38 -5.36
CA ARG A 28 -13.33 -15.55 -6.00
C ARG A 28 -12.18 -14.92 -5.21
N LEU A 29 -12.42 -13.78 -4.58
CA LEU A 29 -11.44 -13.14 -3.71
C LEU A 29 -11.29 -13.92 -2.40
N ALA A 30 -12.37 -14.42 -1.83
CA ALA A 30 -12.36 -15.24 -0.62
C ALA A 30 -11.56 -16.54 -0.84
N GLU A 31 -11.77 -17.22 -1.96
CA GLU A 31 -10.98 -18.40 -2.36
C GLU A 31 -9.47 -18.12 -2.47
N LEU A 32 -9.11 -16.92 -2.94
CA LEU A 32 -7.72 -16.49 -3.07
C LEU A 32 -7.09 -16.14 -1.72
N ILE A 33 -7.88 -15.57 -0.80
CA ILE A 33 -7.40 -15.04 0.49
C ILE A 33 -7.37 -16.11 1.58
N ARG A 34 -8.28 -17.10 1.53
CA ARG A 34 -8.37 -18.16 2.55
C ARG A 34 -7.04 -18.89 2.77
N PRO A 35 -6.30 -19.35 1.74
CA PRO A 35 -5.01 -20.02 1.95
C PRO A 35 -3.94 -19.11 2.59
N ILE A 36 -4.00 -17.78 2.33
CA ILE A 36 -3.10 -16.82 2.99
C ILE A 36 -3.43 -16.76 4.49
N ARG A 37 -4.71 -16.69 4.84
CA ARG A 37 -5.16 -16.70 6.25
C ARG A 37 -4.67 -17.94 6.98
N GLU A 38 -4.87 -19.12 6.38
CA GLU A 38 -4.41 -20.38 6.93
C GLU A 38 -2.88 -20.39 7.14
N ALA A 39 -2.09 -19.94 6.16
CA ALA A 39 -0.63 -19.85 6.28
C ALA A 39 -0.18 -18.87 7.37
N LEU A 40 -0.91 -17.77 7.58
CA LEU A 40 -0.62 -16.81 8.66
C LEU A 40 -0.97 -17.36 10.05
N ASP A 41 -1.93 -18.27 10.16
CA ASP A 41 -2.31 -18.88 11.43
C ASP A 41 -1.33 -19.99 11.90
N LEU A 42 -0.65 -20.63 10.95
CA LEU A 42 0.28 -21.75 11.24
C LEU A 42 1.71 -21.29 11.60
N TYR A 43 1.96 -20.00 11.72
CA TYR A 43 3.28 -19.38 11.82
C TYR A 43 4.17 -19.89 12.98
N ASP A 44 3.59 -20.31 14.10
CA ASP A 44 4.27 -20.69 15.34
C ASP A 44 4.21 -22.19 15.64
N LEU A 45 3.63 -22.99 14.76
CA LEU A 45 3.52 -24.44 14.95
C LEU A 45 4.85 -25.20 14.68
N GLY A 46 5.89 -24.49 14.26
CA GLY A 46 7.19 -25.10 13.98
C GLY A 46 7.33 -25.56 12.52
N ALA A 47 8.24 -26.50 12.32
CA ALA A 47 8.51 -27.07 11.00
C ALA A 47 7.43 -28.08 10.60
N ASP A 48 6.85 -27.91 9.40
CA ASP A 48 5.96 -28.90 8.83
C ASP A 48 6.76 -30.14 8.39
N PRO A 49 6.46 -31.34 8.89
CA PRO A 49 7.18 -32.55 8.54
C PRO A 49 6.95 -32.98 7.08
N SER A 50 5.87 -32.55 6.45
CA SER A 50 5.53 -32.90 5.06
C SER A 50 6.26 -32.02 4.04
N ILE A 51 6.84 -30.88 4.48
CA ILE A 51 7.56 -29.94 3.61
C ILE A 51 9.06 -30.22 3.66
N SER A 52 9.67 -30.40 2.48
CA SER A 52 11.12 -30.43 2.31
C SER A 52 11.58 -29.11 1.73
N PRO A 53 12.12 -28.18 2.57
CA PRO A 53 12.47 -26.84 2.09
C PRO A 53 13.59 -26.90 1.05
N ARG A 54 13.48 -26.05 0.03
CA ARG A 54 14.54 -25.79 -0.93
C ARG A 54 15.71 -25.01 -0.28
N ALA A 55 16.76 -24.74 -1.05
CA ALA A 55 17.90 -23.96 -0.57
C ALA A 55 17.49 -22.55 -0.17
N THR A 56 18.11 -22.00 0.89
CA THR A 56 17.81 -20.65 1.42
C THR A 56 17.79 -19.59 0.34
N ALA A 57 18.78 -19.58 -0.56
CA ALA A 57 18.85 -18.59 -1.65
C ALA A 57 17.62 -18.62 -2.58
N GLN A 58 17.04 -19.80 -2.83
CA GLN A 58 15.83 -19.92 -3.64
C GLN A 58 14.60 -19.38 -2.90
N LEU A 59 14.50 -19.63 -1.60
CA LEU A 59 13.41 -19.13 -0.77
C LEU A 59 13.45 -17.60 -0.65
N VAL A 60 14.64 -17.02 -0.49
CA VAL A 60 14.84 -15.57 -0.48
C VAL A 60 14.43 -14.97 -1.83
N ALA A 61 14.86 -15.56 -2.94
CA ALA A 61 14.50 -15.10 -4.29
C ALA A 61 12.99 -15.18 -4.55
N ASP A 62 12.30 -16.20 -4.02
CA ASP A 62 10.85 -16.31 -4.14
C ASP A 62 10.13 -15.24 -3.30
N ALA A 63 10.62 -14.96 -2.09
CA ALA A 63 10.08 -13.85 -1.28
C ALA A 63 10.22 -12.51 -1.99
N GLU A 64 11.37 -12.25 -2.62
CA GLU A 64 11.61 -11.05 -3.44
C GLU A 64 10.69 -11.01 -4.66
N THR A 65 10.50 -12.15 -5.34
CA THR A 65 9.59 -12.27 -6.48
C THR A 65 8.17 -11.89 -6.11
N LEU A 66 7.68 -12.32 -4.95
CA LEU A 66 6.35 -11.92 -4.45
C LEU A 66 6.27 -10.41 -4.18
N CYS A 67 7.31 -9.82 -3.59
CA CYS A 67 7.39 -8.36 -3.43
C CYS A 67 7.34 -7.63 -4.78
N HIS A 68 8.08 -8.09 -5.78
CA HIS A 68 8.05 -7.55 -7.14
C HIS A 68 6.67 -7.64 -7.77
N GLN A 69 5.99 -8.77 -7.64
CA GLN A 69 4.63 -8.96 -8.17
C GLN A 69 3.66 -7.93 -7.60
N VAL A 70 3.73 -7.65 -6.28
CA VAL A 70 2.89 -6.59 -5.68
C VAL A 70 3.26 -5.20 -6.22
N ARG A 71 4.55 -4.90 -6.41
CA ARG A 71 5.00 -3.61 -6.99
C ARG A 71 4.57 -3.48 -8.46
N ALA A 72 4.52 -4.59 -9.19
CA ALA A 72 3.98 -4.69 -10.55
C ALA A 72 2.45 -4.80 -10.60
N THR A 73 1.77 -4.73 -9.46
CA THR A 73 0.30 -4.84 -9.30
C THR A 73 -0.30 -6.18 -9.75
N LYS A 74 0.51 -7.24 -9.84
CA LYS A 74 0.08 -8.62 -10.11
C LYS A 74 -0.44 -9.27 -8.82
N LEU A 75 -1.50 -8.70 -8.25
CA LEU A 75 -1.96 -9.04 -6.90
C LEU A 75 -2.45 -10.48 -6.79
N HIS A 76 -3.11 -11.01 -7.83
CA HIS A 76 -3.60 -12.39 -7.84
C HIS A 76 -2.45 -13.39 -7.91
N ASP A 77 -1.38 -13.09 -8.64
CA ASP A 77 -0.21 -13.97 -8.75
C ASP A 77 0.54 -14.00 -7.41
N ALA A 78 0.76 -12.84 -6.79
CA ALA A 78 1.33 -12.75 -5.46
C ALA A 78 0.50 -13.51 -4.41
N ALA A 79 -0.83 -13.33 -4.42
CA ALA A 79 -1.73 -14.00 -3.49
C ALA A 79 -1.69 -15.53 -3.62
N ARG A 80 -1.59 -16.08 -4.84
CA ARG A 80 -1.47 -17.53 -5.06
C ARG A 80 -0.14 -18.09 -4.59
N GLY A 81 0.96 -17.34 -4.73
CA GLY A 81 2.29 -17.78 -4.33
C GLY A 81 2.55 -17.71 -2.83
N LEU A 82 1.91 -16.75 -2.15
CA LEU A 82 2.15 -16.45 -0.73
C LEU A 82 2.05 -17.67 0.20
N PRO A 83 0.98 -18.50 0.18
CA PRO A 83 0.82 -19.59 1.15
C PRO A 83 1.96 -20.59 1.10
N GLY A 84 2.34 -21.02 -0.10
CA GLY A 84 3.43 -21.98 -0.28
C GLY A 84 4.79 -21.43 0.17
N VAL A 85 5.11 -20.18 -0.18
CA VAL A 85 6.36 -19.54 0.21
C VAL A 85 6.41 -19.31 1.72
N ILE A 86 5.31 -18.87 2.35
CA ILE A 86 5.23 -18.73 3.81
C ILE A 86 5.50 -20.09 4.50
N ALA A 87 4.81 -21.13 4.09
CA ALA A 87 4.93 -22.46 4.71
C ALA A 87 6.36 -23.03 4.57
N GLU A 88 6.96 -22.87 3.39
CA GLU A 88 8.31 -23.39 3.12
C GLU A 88 9.38 -22.60 3.87
N ILE A 89 9.33 -21.25 3.88
CA ILE A 89 10.29 -20.43 4.65
C ILE A 89 10.11 -20.68 6.16
N THR A 90 8.87 -20.75 6.65
CA THR A 90 8.61 -21.05 8.07
C THR A 90 9.24 -22.38 8.46
N THR A 91 9.03 -23.43 7.67
CA THR A 91 9.62 -24.75 7.90
C THR A 91 11.15 -24.71 7.87
N ALA A 92 11.75 -24.02 6.89
CA ALA A 92 13.20 -23.88 6.79
C ALA A 92 13.78 -23.12 8.00
N ALA A 93 13.16 -22.01 8.39
CA ALA A 93 13.59 -21.16 9.50
C ALA A 93 13.49 -21.87 10.86
N HIS A 94 12.55 -22.79 11.03
CA HIS A 94 12.45 -23.63 12.24
C HIS A 94 13.44 -24.80 12.25
N ARG A 95 13.79 -25.38 11.09
CA ARG A 95 14.76 -26.47 11.00
C ARG A 95 16.21 -25.99 11.12
N ALA A 96 16.52 -24.89 10.44
CA ALA A 96 17.86 -24.32 10.40
C ALA A 96 17.76 -22.78 10.51
N PRO A 97 17.60 -22.23 11.73
CA PRO A 97 17.39 -20.79 11.94
C PRO A 97 18.55 -19.95 11.39
N SER A 98 18.23 -18.94 10.60
CA SER A 98 19.16 -17.88 10.19
C SER A 98 18.48 -16.55 10.13
N SER A 99 19.22 -15.45 10.37
CA SER A 99 18.67 -14.08 10.23
C SER A 99 18.12 -13.83 8.82
N GLU A 100 18.75 -14.39 7.79
CA GLU A 100 18.34 -14.29 6.40
C GLU A 100 16.96 -14.91 6.16
N LEU A 101 16.70 -16.13 6.65
CA LEU A 101 15.40 -16.79 6.52
C LEU A 101 14.31 -16.05 7.30
N TRP A 102 14.61 -15.57 8.50
CA TRP A 102 13.65 -14.79 9.27
C TRP A 102 13.35 -13.42 8.65
N ALA A 103 14.34 -12.76 8.04
CA ALA A 103 14.14 -11.52 7.30
C ALA A 103 13.30 -11.75 6.03
N ALA A 104 13.56 -12.83 5.28
CA ALA A 104 12.76 -13.22 4.13
C ALA A 104 11.31 -13.52 4.53
N LEU A 105 11.10 -14.21 5.65
CA LEU A 105 9.76 -14.46 6.18
C LEU A 105 9.04 -13.18 6.58
N ALA A 106 9.73 -12.24 7.24
CA ALA A 106 9.17 -10.92 7.58
C ALA A 106 8.75 -10.15 6.32
N SER A 107 9.57 -10.16 5.26
CA SER A 107 9.25 -9.56 3.96
C SER A 107 8.06 -10.24 3.28
N THR A 108 7.94 -11.57 3.42
CA THR A 108 6.80 -12.33 2.88
C THR A 108 5.50 -12.00 3.62
N TYR A 109 5.53 -11.85 4.95
CA TYR A 109 4.39 -11.39 5.74
C TYR A 109 3.99 -9.95 5.41
N ARG A 110 4.96 -9.08 5.16
CA ARG A 110 4.67 -7.74 4.64
C ARG A 110 3.97 -7.81 3.29
N THR A 111 4.40 -8.70 2.40
CA THR A 111 3.74 -8.90 1.10
C THR A 111 2.30 -9.37 1.28
N ALA A 112 2.03 -10.25 2.26
CA ALA A 112 0.68 -10.66 2.64
C ALA A 112 -0.16 -9.48 3.13
N HIS A 113 0.43 -8.57 3.95
CA HIS A 113 -0.21 -7.31 4.34
C HIS A 113 -0.56 -6.46 3.11
N ASP A 114 0.40 -6.22 2.20
CA ASP A 114 0.20 -5.38 1.03
C ASP A 114 -0.91 -5.92 0.11
N VAL A 115 -0.96 -7.24 -0.13
CA VAL A 115 -2.01 -7.92 -0.89
C VAL A 115 -3.36 -7.75 -0.20
N SER A 116 -3.43 -8.01 1.11
CA SER A 116 -4.66 -7.93 1.90
C SER A 116 -5.25 -6.51 1.87
N VAL A 117 -4.43 -5.48 2.10
CA VAL A 117 -4.85 -4.07 2.01
C VAL A 117 -5.39 -3.72 0.63
N LYS A 118 -4.67 -4.12 -0.43
CA LYS A 118 -5.02 -3.77 -1.82
C LYS A 118 -6.28 -4.50 -2.30
N LEU A 119 -6.62 -5.63 -1.70
CA LEU A 119 -7.84 -6.39 -1.99
C LEU A 119 -8.98 -6.10 -0.99
N GLY A 120 -8.76 -5.24 0.03
CA GLY A 120 -9.79 -4.80 0.97
C GLY A 120 -9.96 -5.66 2.23
N TYR A 121 -9.04 -6.60 2.50
CA TYR A 121 -9.05 -7.47 3.69
C TYR A 121 -8.22 -6.86 4.83
N PHE A 122 -8.74 -5.79 5.45
CA PHE A 122 -7.99 -5.01 6.44
C PHE A 122 -7.72 -5.76 7.75
N ASP A 123 -8.62 -6.66 8.18
CA ASP A 123 -8.43 -7.56 9.31
C ASP A 123 -7.18 -8.44 9.10
N LEU A 124 -7.10 -9.10 7.97
CA LEU A 124 -5.99 -9.96 7.61
C LEU A 124 -4.67 -9.19 7.47
N SER A 125 -4.75 -7.95 6.99
CA SER A 125 -3.57 -7.08 6.88
C SER A 125 -2.93 -6.81 8.24
N THR A 126 -3.73 -6.65 9.29
CA THR A 126 -3.25 -6.45 10.67
C THR A 126 -2.60 -7.71 11.23
N VAL A 127 -3.21 -8.88 10.99
CA VAL A 127 -2.61 -10.17 11.36
C VAL A 127 -1.26 -10.35 10.68
N ALA A 128 -1.16 -10.07 9.38
CA ALA A 128 0.11 -10.18 8.65
C ALA A 128 1.21 -9.28 9.23
N LEU A 129 0.87 -8.05 9.68
CA LEU A 129 1.83 -7.16 10.36
C LEU A 129 2.29 -7.68 11.73
N ASP A 130 1.45 -8.41 12.45
CA ASP A 130 1.86 -9.04 13.71
C ASP A 130 2.81 -10.22 13.46
N ARG A 131 2.56 -11.02 12.41
CA ARG A 131 3.49 -12.05 11.97
C ARG A 131 4.82 -11.46 11.47
N MET A 132 4.77 -10.32 10.77
CA MET A 132 5.97 -9.58 10.37
C MET A 132 6.81 -9.17 11.58
N ALA A 133 6.19 -8.67 12.67
CA ALA A 133 6.92 -8.33 13.89
C ALA A 133 7.63 -9.52 14.51
N TRP A 134 6.92 -10.65 14.58
CA TRP A 134 7.43 -11.89 15.14
C TRP A 134 8.66 -12.40 14.36
N ALA A 135 8.63 -12.35 13.04
CA ALA A 135 9.75 -12.75 12.17
C ALA A 135 10.90 -11.72 12.21
N ALA A 136 10.61 -10.41 12.15
CA ALA A 136 11.61 -9.34 12.22
C ALA A 136 12.41 -9.38 13.54
N HIS A 137 11.75 -9.68 14.67
CA HIS A 137 12.42 -9.86 15.95
C HIS A 137 13.41 -11.03 15.91
N ARG A 138 13.05 -12.15 15.29
CA ARG A 138 13.93 -13.33 15.11
C ARG A 138 15.08 -13.07 14.14
N ALA A 139 14.85 -12.21 13.15
CA ALA A 139 15.91 -11.76 12.25
C ALA A 139 16.92 -10.84 12.94
N SER A 140 16.56 -10.27 14.11
CA SER A 140 17.31 -9.20 14.79
C SER A 140 17.50 -7.98 13.88
N ASP A 141 16.46 -7.65 13.08
CA ASP A 141 16.47 -6.55 12.12
C ASP A 141 15.54 -5.41 12.57
N PRO A 142 16.09 -4.35 13.18
CA PRO A 142 15.29 -3.20 13.63
C PRO A 142 14.70 -2.39 12.47
N LEU A 143 15.29 -2.42 11.26
CA LEU A 143 14.73 -1.72 10.11
C LEU A 143 13.44 -2.38 9.62
N LEU A 144 13.35 -3.70 9.61
CA LEU A 144 12.08 -4.40 9.36
C LEU A 144 11.02 -4.05 10.41
N GLY A 145 11.44 -3.89 11.67
CA GLY A 145 10.59 -3.39 12.74
C GLY A 145 10.08 -1.96 12.46
N ALA A 146 10.95 -1.07 11.99
CA ALA A 146 10.59 0.30 11.62
C ALA A 146 9.63 0.34 10.41
N VAL A 147 9.88 -0.47 9.39
CA VAL A 147 8.96 -0.65 8.24
C VAL A 147 7.59 -1.14 8.70
N ARG A 148 7.53 -2.08 9.63
CA ARG A 148 6.27 -2.51 10.22
C ARG A 148 5.52 -1.37 10.91
N GLN A 149 6.21 -0.53 11.69
CA GLN A 149 5.57 0.61 12.36
C GLN A 149 5.00 1.61 11.35
N TYR A 150 5.72 1.86 10.25
CA TYR A 150 5.22 2.64 9.12
C TYR A 150 3.90 2.05 8.56
N MET A 151 3.87 0.74 8.28
CA MET A 151 2.68 0.09 7.74
C MET A 151 1.49 0.15 8.71
N ARG A 152 1.73 -0.04 10.01
CA ARG A 152 0.70 0.12 11.05
C ARG A 152 0.15 1.55 11.10
N ALA A 153 1.02 2.55 11.02
CA ALA A 153 0.60 3.94 11.01
C ALA A 153 -0.37 4.24 9.85
N LEU A 154 -0.15 3.61 8.68
CA LEU A 154 -1.06 3.73 7.53
C LEU A 154 -2.41 3.01 7.74
N VAL A 155 -2.50 1.98 8.59
CA VAL A 155 -3.79 1.40 9.00
C VAL A 155 -4.59 2.43 9.77
N TYR A 156 -4.02 2.99 10.83
CA TYR A 156 -4.68 4.01 11.68
C TYR A 156 -4.98 5.30 10.92
N PHE A 157 -4.15 5.68 9.95
CA PHE A 157 -4.44 6.77 9.03
C PHE A 157 -5.78 6.57 8.28
N ARG A 158 -6.09 5.34 7.84
CA ARG A 158 -7.36 5.03 7.18
C ARG A 158 -8.55 5.07 8.14
N GLU A 159 -8.33 4.74 9.39
CA GLU A 159 -9.33 4.74 10.46
C GLU A 159 -9.57 6.13 11.06
N GLY A 160 -8.74 7.13 10.69
CA GLY A 160 -8.82 8.49 11.22
C GLY A 160 -8.15 8.69 12.59
N GLU A 161 -7.40 7.70 13.07
CA GLU A 161 -6.71 7.71 14.37
C GLU A 161 -5.29 8.26 14.24
N TYR A 162 -5.19 9.55 13.94
CA TYR A 162 -3.93 10.20 13.57
C TYR A 162 -2.90 10.23 14.71
N THR A 163 -3.35 10.43 15.95
CA THR A 163 -2.47 10.43 17.14
C THR A 163 -1.76 9.09 17.30
N ILE A 164 -2.47 7.98 17.08
CA ILE A 164 -1.89 6.63 17.13
C ILE A 164 -0.91 6.47 15.97
N GLY A 165 -1.29 6.92 14.77
CA GLY A 165 -0.40 6.92 13.61
C GLY A 165 0.93 7.63 13.87
N GLN A 166 0.89 8.84 14.42
CA GLN A 166 2.10 9.61 14.76
C GLN A 166 2.97 8.92 15.83
N ARG A 167 2.35 8.32 16.85
CA ARG A 167 3.10 7.55 17.87
C ARG A 167 3.81 6.33 17.27
N LEU A 168 3.20 5.66 16.32
CA LEU A 168 3.79 4.52 15.60
C LEU A 168 4.98 4.98 14.75
N ILE A 169 4.86 6.11 14.05
CA ILE A 169 5.98 6.71 13.31
C ILE A 169 7.14 7.04 14.26
N GLY A 170 6.87 7.68 15.41
CA GLY A 170 7.88 7.95 16.42
C GLY A 170 8.59 6.69 16.92
N SER A 171 7.84 5.62 17.19
CA SER A 171 8.40 4.30 17.51
C SER A 171 9.27 3.74 16.38
N GLY A 172 8.86 3.93 15.11
CA GLY A 172 9.67 3.56 13.95
C GLY A 172 11.01 4.29 13.89
N HIS A 173 11.03 5.59 14.15
CA HIS A 173 12.28 6.36 14.22
C HIS A 173 13.19 5.85 15.34
N GLY A 174 12.68 5.57 16.54
CA GLY A 174 13.47 4.95 17.61
C GLY A 174 14.11 3.61 17.24
N LEU A 175 13.48 2.83 16.35
CA LEU A 175 14.06 1.60 15.81
C LEU A 175 15.17 1.89 14.79
N THR A 176 15.02 2.92 13.94
CA THR A 176 16.09 3.29 13.01
C THR A 176 17.35 3.78 13.73
N GLU A 177 17.21 4.42 14.90
CA GLU A 177 18.34 4.88 15.72
C GLU A 177 19.17 3.73 16.31
N GLN A 178 18.61 2.52 16.41
CA GLN A 178 19.31 1.32 16.86
C GLN A 178 20.19 0.69 15.77
N THR A 179 20.11 1.19 14.54
CA THR A 179 20.87 0.69 13.40
C THR A 179 22.03 1.64 13.08
N PRO A 180 23.23 1.14 12.77
CA PRO A 180 24.33 1.97 12.30
C PRO A 180 23.95 2.81 11.09
N ASP A 181 24.65 3.92 10.88
CA ASP A 181 24.45 4.77 9.72
C ASP A 181 24.67 3.99 8.44
N SER A 182 23.64 3.97 7.60
CA SER A 182 23.65 3.28 6.31
C SER A 182 22.63 3.91 5.35
N ARG A 183 22.75 3.58 4.08
CA ARG A 183 21.79 3.97 3.04
C ARG A 183 20.40 3.43 3.37
N GLU A 184 20.32 2.21 3.85
CA GLU A 184 19.08 1.53 4.21
C GLU A 184 18.38 2.23 5.39
N ARG A 185 19.14 2.56 6.46
CA ARG A 185 18.63 3.33 7.60
C ARG A 185 18.06 4.68 7.17
N SER A 186 18.81 5.42 6.33
CA SER A 186 18.40 6.74 5.85
C SER A 186 17.14 6.64 4.97
N ALA A 187 17.03 5.63 4.12
CA ALA A 187 15.86 5.40 3.28
C ALA A 187 14.62 5.06 4.11
N VAL A 188 14.76 4.22 5.14
CA VAL A 188 13.64 3.88 6.05
C VAL A 188 13.23 5.08 6.88
N ALA A 189 14.17 5.86 7.44
CA ALA A 189 13.89 7.07 8.19
C ALA A 189 13.16 8.12 7.33
N GLY A 190 13.62 8.33 6.10
CA GLY A 190 12.96 9.20 5.13
C GLY A 190 11.54 8.74 4.80
N GLN A 191 11.32 7.44 4.63
CA GLN A 191 9.98 6.89 4.37
C GLN A 191 9.04 7.08 5.57
N LEU A 192 9.53 6.97 6.80
CA LEU A 192 8.75 7.28 8.00
C LEU A 192 8.26 8.74 7.98
N HIS A 193 9.12 9.69 7.61
CA HIS A 193 8.72 11.09 7.45
C HIS A 193 7.67 11.28 6.35
N LEU A 194 7.76 10.55 5.23
CA LEU A 194 6.72 10.59 4.20
C LEU A 194 5.37 10.09 4.72
N GLY A 195 5.35 9.01 5.51
CA GLY A 195 4.14 8.54 6.17
C GLY A 195 3.56 9.57 7.15
N ALA A 196 4.44 10.19 7.94
CA ALA A 196 4.05 11.24 8.89
C ALA A 196 3.44 12.46 8.21
N SER A 197 3.97 12.87 7.04
CA SER A 197 3.45 14.03 6.29
C SER A 197 2.00 13.83 5.86
N VAL A 198 1.65 12.63 5.36
CA VAL A 198 0.27 12.33 4.95
C VAL A 198 -0.68 12.22 6.15
N ILE A 199 -0.19 11.68 7.28
CA ILE A 199 -0.98 11.64 8.54
C ILE A 199 -1.24 13.06 9.04
N ALA A 200 -0.22 13.93 9.04
CA ALA A 200 -0.34 15.35 9.42
C ALA A 200 -1.31 16.11 8.50
N ALA A 201 -1.26 15.84 7.18
CA ALA A 201 -2.17 16.45 6.22
C ALA A 201 -3.64 16.12 6.51
N ARG A 202 -3.94 14.87 6.87
CA ARG A 202 -5.29 14.48 7.29
C ARG A 202 -5.72 15.09 8.63
N ALA A 203 -4.75 15.36 9.52
CA ALA A 203 -4.98 16.11 10.74
C ALA A 203 -5.06 17.63 10.53
N GLU A 204 -5.00 18.09 9.27
CA GLU A 204 -5.05 19.49 8.86
C GLU A 204 -3.89 20.35 9.43
N ASP A 205 -2.75 19.73 9.74
CA ASP A 205 -1.54 20.39 10.27
C ASP A 205 -0.53 20.62 9.12
N ALA A 206 -0.66 21.76 8.43
CA ALA A 206 0.18 22.11 7.30
C ALA A 206 1.64 22.35 7.69
N ASP A 207 1.92 22.92 8.87
CA ASP A 207 3.29 23.17 9.33
C ASP A 207 4.03 21.84 9.56
N LEU A 208 3.36 20.88 10.17
CA LEU A 208 3.92 19.55 10.40
C LEU A 208 4.12 18.78 9.07
N VAL A 209 3.22 18.98 8.08
CA VAL A 209 3.40 18.43 6.72
C VAL A 209 4.70 18.93 6.12
N HIS A 210 4.93 20.25 6.10
CA HIS A 210 6.13 20.83 5.53
C HIS A 210 7.39 20.35 6.24
N ALA A 211 7.39 20.35 7.59
CA ALA A 211 8.51 19.87 8.38
C ALA A 211 8.89 18.41 8.05
N HIS A 212 7.90 17.53 7.89
CA HIS A 212 8.17 16.13 7.54
C HIS A 212 8.63 15.97 6.08
N LEU A 213 8.05 16.71 5.13
CA LEU A 213 8.49 16.66 3.74
C LEU A 213 9.93 17.18 3.57
N ASP A 214 10.32 18.23 4.31
CA ASP A 214 11.69 18.77 4.28
C ASP A 214 12.70 17.76 4.86
N ARG A 215 12.34 17.08 5.95
CA ARG A 215 13.17 16.00 6.49
C ARG A 215 13.30 14.83 5.51
N ALA A 216 12.20 14.41 4.88
CA ALA A 216 12.23 13.36 3.87
C ALA A 216 13.09 13.76 2.67
N ARG A 217 13.03 15.02 2.23
CA ARG A 217 13.85 15.56 1.14
C ARG A 217 15.33 15.49 1.49
N SER A 218 15.72 15.91 2.68
CA SER A 218 17.12 15.82 3.14
C SER A 218 17.64 14.38 3.11
N TYR A 219 16.85 13.39 3.55
CA TYR A 219 17.23 11.98 3.40
C TYR A 219 17.32 11.54 1.94
N ALA A 220 16.38 11.96 1.10
CA ALA A 220 16.37 11.59 -0.32
C ALA A 220 17.57 12.17 -1.09
N GLU A 221 18.02 13.37 -0.74
CA GLU A 221 19.25 13.98 -1.30
C GLU A 221 20.50 13.16 -0.94
N GLN A 222 20.54 12.56 0.24
CA GLN A 222 21.66 11.72 0.67
C GLN A 222 21.71 10.35 -0.01
N VAL A 223 20.56 9.71 -0.22
CA VAL A 223 20.49 8.31 -0.68
C VAL A 223 20.18 8.15 -2.16
N GLY A 224 19.65 9.19 -2.80
CA GLY A 224 19.12 9.14 -4.17
C GLY A 224 17.85 8.26 -4.26
N GLU A 225 17.60 7.69 -5.44
CA GLU A 225 16.53 6.70 -5.59
C GLU A 225 16.95 5.38 -4.95
N ALA A 226 16.22 4.97 -3.91
CA ALA A 226 16.44 3.77 -3.11
C ALA A 226 15.24 2.83 -3.24
N VAL A 227 14.88 2.50 -4.48
CA VAL A 227 13.68 1.72 -4.83
C VAL A 227 13.72 0.29 -4.28
N ASP A 228 14.90 -0.25 -4.07
CA ASP A 228 15.22 -1.59 -3.60
C ASP A 228 15.16 -1.73 -2.08
N VAL A 229 15.42 -0.65 -1.33
CA VAL A 229 15.47 -0.71 0.14
C VAL A 229 14.10 -1.07 0.70
N HIS A 230 14.01 -2.26 1.26
CA HIS A 230 12.77 -2.83 1.78
C HIS A 230 11.56 -2.62 0.86
N TRP A 231 11.76 -2.47 -0.45
CA TRP A 231 10.70 -2.23 -1.44
C TRP A 231 9.79 -1.03 -1.11
N LEU A 232 10.34 -0.01 -0.44
CA LEU A 232 9.61 1.21 -0.07
C LEU A 232 9.50 2.21 -1.22
N SER A 233 10.33 2.07 -2.26
CA SER A 233 10.46 3.02 -3.37
C SER A 233 10.84 4.43 -2.88
N PHE A 234 11.64 4.52 -1.81
CA PHE A 234 12.05 5.81 -1.25
C PHE A 234 13.04 6.53 -2.19
N GLY A 235 12.94 7.84 -2.26
CA GLY A 235 13.82 8.70 -3.06
C GLY A 235 13.15 10.02 -3.44
N PRO A 236 13.81 10.89 -4.21
CA PRO A 236 13.28 12.19 -4.64
C PRO A 236 11.94 12.09 -5.35
N THR A 237 11.75 11.08 -6.21
CA THR A 237 10.49 10.82 -6.90
C THR A 237 9.36 10.55 -5.90
N ASN A 238 9.61 9.74 -4.87
CA ASN A 238 8.60 9.40 -3.87
C ASN A 238 8.30 10.57 -2.92
N VAL A 239 9.29 11.42 -2.63
CA VAL A 239 9.08 12.67 -1.88
C VAL A 239 8.10 13.58 -2.62
N THR A 240 8.30 13.77 -3.93
CA THR A 240 7.39 14.56 -4.77
C THR A 240 5.99 13.97 -4.80
N ALA A 241 5.86 12.65 -4.96
CA ALA A 241 4.56 11.98 -4.95
C ALA A 241 3.82 12.16 -3.60
N HIS A 242 4.55 12.10 -2.47
CA HIS A 242 3.94 12.35 -1.15
C HIS A 242 3.59 13.83 -0.94
N ALA A 243 4.35 14.77 -1.51
CA ALA A 243 3.97 16.17 -1.49
C ALA A 243 2.62 16.39 -2.23
N VAL A 244 2.43 15.73 -3.39
CA VAL A 244 1.13 15.73 -4.08
C VAL A 244 0.03 15.15 -3.18
N SER A 245 0.23 13.95 -2.64
CA SER A 245 -0.75 13.30 -1.75
C SER A 245 -1.10 14.16 -0.54
N ALA A 246 -0.11 14.73 0.14
CA ALA A 246 -0.33 15.57 1.33
C ALA A 246 -1.13 16.84 0.98
N ASN A 247 -0.81 17.52 -0.13
CA ASN A 247 -1.56 18.69 -0.56
C ASN A 247 -3.00 18.36 -1.02
N VAL A 248 -3.23 17.16 -1.59
CA VAL A 248 -4.60 16.68 -1.87
C VAL A 248 -5.38 16.49 -0.56
N GLU A 249 -4.78 15.92 0.47
CA GLU A 249 -5.44 15.74 1.76
C GLU A 249 -5.67 17.08 2.49
N LEU A 250 -4.76 18.07 2.37
CA LEU A 250 -4.94 19.44 2.85
C LEU A 250 -5.94 20.26 2.03
N ARG A 251 -6.45 19.70 0.92
CA ARG A 251 -7.33 20.38 -0.06
C ARG A 251 -6.67 21.56 -0.77
N ASP A 252 -5.34 21.62 -0.75
CA ASP A 252 -4.58 22.57 -1.59
C ASP A 252 -4.30 21.95 -2.96
N TYR A 253 -5.34 21.87 -3.76
CA TYR A 253 -5.29 21.24 -5.07
C TYR A 253 -4.41 22.00 -6.06
N GLY A 254 -4.26 23.31 -5.87
CA GLY A 254 -3.39 24.15 -6.69
C GLY A 254 -1.93 23.75 -6.52
N GLU A 255 -1.48 23.64 -5.28
CA GLU A 255 -0.13 23.25 -4.92
C GLU A 255 0.14 21.77 -5.27
N ALA A 256 -0.84 20.88 -5.05
CA ALA A 256 -0.75 19.48 -5.48
C ALA A 256 -0.46 19.38 -6.99
N LEU A 257 -1.21 20.14 -7.82
CA LEU A 257 -1.03 20.12 -9.27
C LEU A 257 0.27 20.78 -9.72
N ARG A 258 0.79 21.77 -8.97
CA ARG A 258 2.10 22.37 -9.23
C ARG A 258 3.22 21.36 -9.01
N HIS A 259 3.21 20.64 -7.88
CA HIS A 259 4.16 19.57 -7.63
C HIS A 259 4.08 18.44 -8.68
N ALA A 260 2.87 18.11 -9.12
CA ALA A 260 2.67 17.06 -10.11
C ALA A 260 3.18 17.45 -11.51
N ALA A 261 3.15 18.74 -11.88
CA ALA A 261 3.55 19.22 -13.20
C ALA A 261 5.04 18.99 -13.49
N ASP A 262 5.89 19.09 -12.46
CA ASP A 262 7.35 18.95 -12.56
C ASP A 262 7.82 17.49 -12.40
N MET A 263 6.91 16.60 -12.00
CA MET A 263 7.27 15.21 -11.72
C MET A 263 7.47 14.41 -13.00
N ARG A 264 8.64 13.77 -13.10
CA ARG A 264 8.91 12.77 -14.12
C ARG A 264 9.01 11.40 -13.46
N ILE A 265 8.14 10.48 -13.86
CA ILE A 265 8.10 9.12 -13.32
C ILE A 265 9.24 8.33 -13.99
N PRO A 266 10.24 7.82 -13.22
CA PRO A 266 11.27 6.93 -13.75
C PRO A 266 10.66 5.64 -14.32
N ALA A 267 11.28 5.08 -15.36
CA ALA A 267 10.77 3.87 -16.03
C ALA A 267 10.75 2.62 -15.11
N ASP A 268 11.67 2.58 -14.14
CA ASP A 268 11.82 1.51 -13.15
C ASP A 268 11.05 1.77 -11.85
N TRP A 269 10.33 2.91 -11.75
CA TRP A 269 9.55 3.20 -10.56
C TRP A 269 8.36 2.26 -10.45
N ALA A 270 8.04 1.84 -9.21
CA ALA A 270 7.00 0.85 -8.96
C ALA A 270 5.65 1.23 -9.57
N VAL A 271 5.10 0.36 -10.42
CA VAL A 271 3.81 0.57 -11.11
C VAL A 271 2.69 0.85 -10.11
N SER A 272 2.74 0.19 -8.93
CA SER A 272 1.79 0.42 -7.84
C SER A 272 1.85 1.86 -7.31
N ARG A 273 3.04 2.48 -7.28
CA ARG A 273 3.22 3.88 -6.84
C ARG A 273 2.79 4.85 -7.94
N ALA A 274 3.17 4.59 -9.19
CA ALA A 274 2.75 5.38 -10.33
C ALA A 274 1.23 5.45 -10.46
N SER A 275 0.53 4.32 -10.33
CA SER A 275 -0.92 4.29 -10.36
C SER A 275 -1.54 5.11 -9.22
N HIS A 276 -1.01 5.01 -8.00
CA HIS A 276 -1.48 5.80 -6.86
C HIS A 276 -1.33 7.30 -7.11
N PHE A 277 -0.16 7.73 -7.61
CA PHE A 277 0.11 9.11 -7.98
C PHE A 277 -0.90 9.66 -9.01
N TYR A 278 -1.25 8.88 -10.04
CA TYR A 278 -2.28 9.28 -11.00
C TYR A 278 -3.68 9.37 -10.39
N VAL A 279 -3.99 8.57 -9.37
CA VAL A 279 -5.25 8.72 -8.62
C VAL A 279 -5.27 10.01 -7.83
N ASP A 280 -4.18 10.38 -7.14
CA ASP A 280 -4.08 11.62 -6.39
C ASP A 280 -4.18 12.85 -7.31
N ILE A 281 -3.49 12.84 -8.46
CA ILE A 281 -3.63 13.88 -9.48
C ILE A 281 -5.09 13.97 -9.96
N ALA A 282 -5.74 12.85 -10.21
CA ALA A 282 -7.13 12.86 -10.68
C ALA A 282 -8.08 13.49 -9.64
N ARG A 283 -7.87 13.20 -8.34
CA ARG A 283 -8.61 13.86 -7.25
C ARG A 283 -8.40 15.37 -7.27
N ALA A 284 -7.15 15.84 -7.32
CA ALA A 284 -6.83 17.26 -7.40
C ALA A 284 -7.43 17.93 -8.65
N GLN A 285 -7.35 17.30 -9.81
CA GLN A 285 -7.90 17.80 -11.06
C GLN A 285 -9.42 17.88 -11.01
N MET A 286 -10.09 16.89 -10.45
CA MET A 286 -11.56 16.87 -10.29
C MET A 286 -12.02 18.03 -9.40
N GLU A 287 -11.39 18.20 -8.24
CA GLU A 287 -11.71 19.27 -7.31
C GLU A 287 -11.39 20.66 -7.88
N ALA A 288 -10.36 20.78 -8.71
CA ALA A 288 -10.04 21.99 -9.46
C ALA A 288 -10.96 22.25 -10.69
N GLY A 289 -12.01 21.44 -10.88
CA GLY A 289 -12.95 21.57 -12.00
C GLY A 289 -12.40 21.11 -13.35
N ARG A 290 -11.23 20.44 -13.37
CA ARG A 290 -10.56 19.97 -14.60
C ARG A 290 -10.99 18.54 -14.95
N SER A 291 -12.30 18.34 -15.14
CA SER A 291 -12.92 17.01 -15.26
C SER A 291 -12.36 16.14 -16.40
N GLU A 292 -11.96 16.72 -17.53
CA GLU A 292 -11.40 15.94 -18.66
C GLU A 292 -10.01 15.39 -18.35
N THR A 293 -9.16 16.21 -17.72
CA THR A 293 -7.82 15.77 -17.33
C THR A 293 -7.89 14.76 -16.17
N ALA A 294 -8.83 14.94 -15.23
CA ALA A 294 -9.09 13.99 -14.18
C ALA A 294 -9.49 12.60 -14.72
N LEU A 295 -10.39 12.57 -15.70
CA LEU A 295 -10.76 11.32 -16.38
C LEU A 295 -9.55 10.66 -17.07
N LYS A 296 -8.71 11.44 -17.76
CA LYS A 296 -7.48 10.93 -18.40
C LYS A 296 -6.54 10.33 -17.36
N SER A 297 -6.33 10.99 -16.22
CA SER A 297 -5.47 10.49 -15.14
C SER A 297 -6.02 9.17 -14.55
N LEU A 298 -7.34 9.04 -14.35
CA LEU A 298 -7.98 7.80 -13.91
C LEU A 298 -7.83 6.66 -14.93
N LEU A 299 -7.95 6.95 -16.22
CA LEU A 299 -7.73 5.97 -17.28
C LEU A 299 -6.27 5.50 -17.32
N THR A 300 -5.31 6.42 -17.11
CA THR A 300 -3.88 6.07 -16.98
C THR A 300 -3.66 5.17 -15.76
N ALA A 301 -4.20 5.52 -14.60
CA ALA A 301 -4.12 4.68 -13.40
C ALA A 301 -4.69 3.27 -13.64
N ARG A 302 -5.86 3.18 -14.30
CA ARG A 302 -6.48 1.91 -14.68
C ARG A 302 -5.62 1.10 -15.64
N GLN A 303 -5.01 1.74 -16.64
CA GLN A 303 -4.15 1.06 -17.61
C GLN A 303 -2.89 0.50 -16.95
N LEU A 304 -2.26 1.26 -16.05
CA LEU A 304 -1.05 0.86 -15.34
C LEU A 304 -1.33 -0.27 -14.34
N ALA A 305 -2.39 -0.15 -13.54
CA ALA A 305 -2.65 -1.02 -12.40
C ALA A 305 -4.16 -1.33 -12.27
N PRO A 306 -4.76 -2.12 -13.17
CA PRO A 306 -6.20 -2.32 -13.19
C PRO A 306 -6.74 -2.91 -11.86
N GLN A 307 -6.08 -3.93 -11.31
CA GLN A 307 -6.52 -4.54 -10.06
C GLN A 307 -6.46 -3.56 -8.88
N GLN A 308 -5.35 -2.84 -8.73
CA GLN A 308 -5.19 -1.86 -7.64
C GLN A 308 -6.16 -0.69 -7.79
N THR A 309 -6.29 -0.10 -8.98
CA THR A 309 -7.15 1.07 -9.23
C THR A 309 -8.62 0.75 -8.97
N ARG A 310 -9.07 -0.47 -9.31
CA ARG A 310 -10.45 -0.91 -9.10
C ARG A 310 -10.89 -0.84 -7.64
N TYR A 311 -10.00 -1.23 -6.72
CA TYR A 311 -10.29 -1.27 -5.29
C TYR A 311 -9.82 0.00 -4.54
N HIS A 312 -9.18 0.95 -5.25
CA HIS A 312 -8.61 2.14 -4.62
C HIS A 312 -9.70 3.13 -4.17
N PRO A 313 -9.81 3.49 -2.86
CA PRO A 313 -10.86 4.37 -2.37
C PRO A 313 -10.88 5.73 -3.08
N GLY A 314 -9.70 6.38 -3.23
CA GLY A 314 -9.57 7.68 -3.90
C GLY A 314 -9.95 7.63 -5.40
N ALA A 315 -9.74 6.51 -6.10
CA ALA A 315 -10.20 6.36 -7.47
C ALA A 315 -11.73 6.31 -7.53
N ARG A 316 -12.38 5.56 -6.63
CA ARG A 316 -13.84 5.50 -6.52
C ARG A 316 -14.43 6.86 -6.16
N GLU A 317 -13.80 7.59 -5.24
CA GLU A 317 -14.17 8.96 -4.85
C GLU A 317 -14.12 9.90 -6.06
N ALA A 318 -13.00 9.94 -6.79
CA ALA A 318 -12.82 10.79 -7.95
C ALA A 318 -13.82 10.45 -9.09
N ILE A 319 -14.06 9.16 -9.36
CA ILE A 319 -15.04 8.73 -10.37
C ILE A 319 -16.45 9.20 -9.94
N ARG A 320 -16.83 9.00 -8.67
CA ARG A 320 -18.14 9.43 -8.15
C ARG A 320 -18.30 10.94 -8.26
N GLY A 321 -17.28 11.73 -7.92
CA GLY A 321 -17.27 13.18 -8.04
C GLY A 321 -17.46 13.62 -9.50
N LEU A 322 -16.74 13.02 -10.44
CA LEU A 322 -16.89 13.30 -11.87
C LEU A 322 -18.29 13.01 -12.41
N VAL A 323 -18.90 11.88 -11.98
CA VAL A 323 -20.29 11.54 -12.36
C VAL A 323 -21.26 12.59 -11.82
N GLN A 324 -21.09 13.03 -10.57
CA GLN A 324 -21.98 14.02 -9.94
C GLN A 324 -21.86 15.42 -10.53
N GLN A 325 -20.66 15.82 -11.00
CA GLN A 325 -20.41 17.14 -11.57
C GLN A 325 -20.98 17.32 -12.98
N ARG A 326 -21.39 16.27 -13.67
CA ARG A 326 -21.81 16.35 -15.08
C ARG A 326 -23.31 16.14 -15.26
N ARG A 327 -23.92 16.98 -16.12
CA ARG A 327 -25.33 16.80 -16.57
C ARG A 327 -25.49 15.65 -17.56
N ARG A 328 -24.44 15.31 -18.30
CA ARG A 328 -24.33 14.16 -19.22
C ARG A 328 -22.98 13.50 -19.02
N THR A 329 -22.96 12.25 -18.70
CA THR A 329 -21.75 11.44 -18.52
C THR A 329 -21.27 10.95 -19.87
N PRO A 330 -19.98 11.12 -20.23
CA PRO A 330 -19.43 10.44 -21.42
C PRO A 330 -19.45 8.92 -21.21
N ASP A 331 -19.68 8.15 -22.26
CA ASP A 331 -19.69 6.66 -22.24
C ASP A 331 -18.44 6.09 -21.55
N THR A 332 -17.28 6.71 -21.75
CA THR A 332 -16.01 6.30 -21.11
C THR A 332 -16.06 6.42 -19.59
N LEU A 333 -16.72 7.46 -19.04
CA LEU A 333 -16.86 7.64 -17.60
C LEU A 333 -17.89 6.66 -17.03
N ASP A 334 -19.00 6.41 -17.76
CA ASP A 334 -20.01 5.42 -17.37
C ASP A 334 -19.42 4.00 -17.33
N HIS A 335 -18.61 3.64 -18.33
CA HIS A 335 -17.87 2.38 -18.33
C HIS A 335 -16.87 2.29 -17.17
N LEU A 336 -16.21 3.40 -16.82
CA LEU A 336 -15.27 3.43 -15.71
C LEU A 336 -16.00 3.29 -14.36
N ALA A 337 -17.14 3.98 -14.19
CA ALA A 337 -17.99 3.88 -13.00
C ALA A 337 -18.52 2.44 -12.81
N ALA A 338 -19.10 1.85 -13.86
CA ALA A 338 -19.54 0.46 -13.81
C ALA A 338 -18.41 -0.53 -13.50
N TRP A 339 -17.19 -0.27 -14.04
CA TRP A 339 -16.03 -1.12 -13.80
C TRP A 339 -15.57 -1.11 -12.33
N VAL A 340 -15.68 0.00 -11.61
CA VAL A 340 -15.39 0.06 -10.16
C VAL A 340 -16.59 -0.28 -9.29
N GLY A 341 -17.77 -0.58 -9.87
CA GLY A 341 -18.99 -0.92 -9.16
C GLY A 341 -19.71 0.32 -8.56
N LEU A 342 -19.81 1.39 -9.33
CA LEU A 342 -20.55 2.61 -9.01
C LEU A 342 -21.75 2.77 -9.95
#